data_932e59e755a1198ba73735dfcaef8d21
#
_entry.id   932e59e755a1198ba73735dfcaef8d21
#
_cell.length_a   1.000
_cell.length_b   1.000
_cell.length_c   1.000
_cell.angle_alpha   90.00
_cell.angle_beta   90.00
_cell.angle_gamma   90.00
#
_symmetry.space_group_name_H-M   'P 1'
#
loop_
_entity.id
_entity.type
_entity.pdbx_description
1 polymer ?
#
loop_
_entity_poly.entity_id
_entity_poly.type
_entity_poly.pdbx_seq_one_letter_code
_entity_poly.pdbx_strand_id
1 'polypeptide(L)'
;MISYFIEFIGTFIFLSVTIITKNPYAIGLALTTAILFGSKISNTYFNPALSLIMAMDNKISYLEFFRQTIVQMLAAVSAFVYYKIVKSNNKQLWRR
;
A
#
# COMPACT_ATOMS: atom_id res chain seq x y z
N MET A 1 15.56 -1.56 -7.16
CA MET A 1 15.31 -0.29 -6.43
C MET A 1 13.99 0.35 -6.78
N ILE A 2 13.70 0.50 -8.08
CA ILE A 2 12.41 1.11 -8.47
C ILE A 2 11.22 0.30 -7.97
N SER A 3 11.34 -1.02 -7.92
CA SER A 3 10.26 -1.88 -7.47
C SER A 3 9.87 -1.62 -6.01
N TYR A 4 10.85 -1.37 -5.14
CA TYR A 4 10.55 -1.06 -3.74
C TYR A 4 9.88 0.29 -3.60
N PHE A 5 10.27 1.25 -4.43
CA PHE A 5 9.63 2.56 -4.46
C PHE A 5 8.16 2.42 -4.88
N ILE A 6 7.88 1.66 -5.93
CA ILE A 6 6.51 1.41 -6.40
C ILE A 6 5.72 0.63 -5.35
N GLU A 7 6.35 -0.36 -4.72
CA GLU A 7 5.72 -1.12 -3.64
C GLU A 7 5.31 -0.20 -2.49
N PHE A 8 6.19 0.73 -2.11
CA PHE A 8 5.92 1.69 -1.04
C PHE A 8 4.77 2.63 -1.44
N ILE A 9 4.89 3.27 -2.59
CA ILE A 9 3.90 4.27 -3.04
C ILE A 9 2.53 3.63 -3.24
N GLY A 10 2.49 2.47 -3.90
CA GLY A 10 1.23 1.77 -4.14
C GLY A 10 0.55 1.34 -2.86
N THR A 11 1.31 0.77 -1.93
CA THR A 11 0.78 0.36 -0.63
C THR A 11 0.34 1.58 0.18
N PHE A 12 1.12 2.66 0.16
CA PHE A 12 0.77 3.90 0.84
C PHE A 12 -0.57 4.45 0.34
N ILE A 13 -0.73 4.54 -0.97
CA ILE A 13 -1.97 5.07 -1.57
C ILE A 13 -3.15 4.16 -1.24
N PHE A 14 -2.98 2.86 -1.43
CA PHE A 14 -4.03 1.88 -1.16
C PHE A 14 -4.50 1.94 0.29
N LEU A 15 -3.57 1.94 1.23
CA LEU A 15 -3.91 1.97 2.65
C LEU A 15 -4.46 3.32 3.08
N SER A 16 -3.95 4.42 2.52
CA SER A 16 -4.49 5.76 2.80
C SER A 16 -5.94 5.87 2.35
N VAL A 17 -6.25 5.42 1.13
CA VAL A 17 -7.62 5.42 0.64
C VAL A 17 -8.50 4.54 1.52
N THR A 18 -7.98 3.39 1.94
CA THR A 18 -8.72 2.45 2.78
C THR A 18 -9.13 3.09 4.10
N ILE A 19 -8.18 3.70 4.80
CA ILE A 19 -8.45 4.21 6.16
C ILE A 19 -9.19 5.54 6.14
N ILE A 20 -8.99 6.36 5.09
CA ILE A 20 -9.64 7.67 5.01
C ILE A 20 -11.06 7.56 4.50
N THR A 21 -11.27 6.84 3.40
CA THR A 21 -12.59 6.81 2.75
C THR A 21 -13.51 5.74 3.34
N LYS A 22 -12.95 4.59 3.72
CA LYS A 22 -13.71 3.41 4.14
C LYS A 22 -14.78 3.02 3.12
N ASN A 23 -14.56 3.39 1.87
CA ASN A 23 -15.49 3.16 0.77
C ASN A 23 -14.96 2.01 -0.09
N PRO A 24 -15.69 0.90 -0.20
CA PRO A 24 -15.16 -0.27 -0.92
C PRO A 24 -14.87 -0.01 -2.39
N TYR A 25 -15.62 0.87 -3.04
CA TYR A 25 -15.36 1.18 -4.44
C TYR A 25 -14.07 1.97 -4.61
N ALA A 26 -13.84 2.96 -3.73
CA ALA A 26 -12.61 3.74 -3.75
C ALA A 26 -11.39 2.86 -3.42
N ILE A 27 -11.54 1.98 -2.43
CA ILE A 27 -10.49 1.05 -2.03
C ILE A 27 -10.13 0.11 -3.17
N GLY A 28 -11.15 -0.49 -3.79
CA GLY A 28 -10.95 -1.39 -4.92
C GLY A 28 -10.30 -0.69 -6.10
N LEU A 29 -10.70 0.54 -6.40
CA LEU A 29 -10.11 1.30 -7.48
C LEU A 29 -8.65 1.65 -7.19
N ALA A 30 -8.34 2.03 -5.95
CA ALA A 30 -6.96 2.34 -5.57
C ALA A 30 -6.05 1.12 -5.72
N LEU A 31 -6.52 -0.05 -5.27
CA LEU A 31 -5.75 -1.28 -5.39
C LEU A 31 -5.59 -1.69 -6.86
N THR A 32 -6.66 -1.62 -7.63
CA THR A 32 -6.62 -1.92 -9.05
C THR A 32 -5.61 -1.03 -9.78
N THR A 33 -5.62 0.25 -9.48
CA THR A 33 -4.70 1.20 -10.09
C THR A 33 -3.25 0.87 -9.71
N ALA A 34 -3.00 0.58 -8.43
CA ALA A 34 -1.66 0.21 -7.97
C ALA A 34 -1.15 -1.04 -8.69
N ILE A 35 -1.99 -2.04 -8.83
CA ILE A 35 -1.63 -3.29 -9.50
C ILE A 35 -1.33 -3.03 -10.99
N LEU A 36 -2.15 -2.23 -11.66
CA LEU A 36 -1.94 -1.94 -13.08
C LEU A 36 -0.61 -1.23 -13.32
N PHE A 37 -0.26 -0.26 -12.49
CA PHE A 37 1.03 0.42 -12.61
C PHE A 37 2.18 -0.47 -12.20
N GLY A 38 2.04 -1.18 -11.08
CA GLY A 38 3.10 -2.02 -10.54
C GLY A 38 3.47 -3.18 -11.46
N SER A 39 2.48 -3.82 -12.08
CA SER A 39 2.70 -4.98 -12.92
C SER A 39 3.52 -4.66 -14.17
N LYS A 40 3.52 -3.40 -14.60
CA LYS A 40 4.30 -2.97 -15.77
C LYS A 40 5.75 -2.72 -15.45
N ILE A 41 6.08 -2.56 -14.17
CA ILE A 41 7.43 -2.16 -13.75
C ILE A 41 8.18 -3.32 -13.13
N SER A 42 7.53 -4.08 -12.24
CA SER A 42 8.19 -5.22 -11.61
C SER A 42 7.18 -6.02 -10.78
N ASN A 43 7.69 -7.00 -10.03
CA ASN A 43 6.88 -7.86 -9.17
C ASN A 43 6.51 -7.13 -7.88
N THR A 44 5.44 -6.36 -7.91
CA THR A 44 4.92 -5.63 -6.75
C THR A 44 3.56 -6.17 -6.39
N TYR A 45 3.31 -6.39 -5.10
CA TYR A 45 2.09 -7.07 -4.66
C TYR A 45 1.28 -6.27 -3.66
N PHE A 46 1.86 -5.26 -3.00
CA PHE A 46 1.18 -4.33 -2.09
C PHE A 46 0.51 -5.01 -0.89
N ASN A 47 0.80 -6.27 -0.65
CA ASN A 47 0.15 -7.07 0.37
C ASN A 47 1.10 -8.18 0.81
N PRO A 48 1.47 -8.25 2.11
CA PRO A 48 2.41 -9.27 2.56
C PRO A 48 1.86 -10.70 2.41
N ALA A 49 0.54 -10.88 2.52
CA ALA A 49 -0.04 -12.21 2.32
C ALA A 49 0.11 -12.65 0.86
N LEU A 50 -0.10 -11.74 -0.08
CA LEU A 50 0.09 -12.06 -1.49
C LEU A 50 1.57 -12.30 -1.81
N SER A 51 2.46 -11.48 -1.24
CA SER A 51 3.90 -11.69 -1.39
C SER A 51 4.32 -13.06 -0.86
N LEU A 52 3.73 -13.50 0.25
CA LEU A 52 4.01 -14.82 0.81
C LEU A 52 3.61 -15.93 -0.16
N ILE A 53 2.42 -15.85 -0.73
CA ILE A 53 1.97 -16.84 -1.72
C ILE A 53 2.94 -16.90 -2.91
N MET A 54 3.40 -15.74 -3.35
CA MET A 54 4.34 -15.69 -4.48
C MET A 54 5.69 -16.30 -4.13
N ALA A 55 6.14 -16.15 -2.88
CA ALA A 55 7.34 -16.81 -2.42
C ALA A 55 7.14 -18.33 -2.35
N MET A 56 6.00 -18.76 -1.85
CA MET A 56 5.68 -20.19 -1.77
C MET A 56 5.56 -20.82 -3.17
N ASP A 57 5.11 -20.04 -4.15
CA ASP A 57 4.97 -20.50 -5.55
C ASP A 57 6.26 -20.30 -6.34
N ASN A 58 7.36 -19.95 -5.68
CA ASN A 58 8.68 -19.79 -6.29
C ASN A 58 8.75 -18.67 -7.33
N LYS A 59 7.85 -17.69 -7.25
CA LYS A 59 7.88 -16.50 -8.12
C LYS A 59 8.86 -15.46 -7.61
N ILE A 60 9.04 -15.40 -6.29
CA ILE A 60 10.04 -14.56 -5.65
C ILE A 60 10.73 -15.40 -4.55
N SER A 61 11.91 -14.95 -4.12
CA SER A 61 12.61 -15.60 -3.02
C SER A 61 11.97 -15.24 -1.68
N TYR A 62 12.23 -16.03 -0.65
CA TYR A 62 11.77 -15.68 0.70
C TYR A 62 12.47 -14.43 1.21
N LEU A 63 13.71 -14.19 0.77
CA LEU A 63 14.40 -12.94 1.10
C LEU A 63 13.69 -11.74 0.48
N GLU A 64 13.25 -11.89 -0.77
CA GLU A 64 12.50 -10.82 -1.45
C GLU A 64 11.15 -10.59 -0.79
N PHE A 65 10.46 -11.67 -0.38
CA PHE A 65 9.25 -11.55 0.41
C PHE A 65 9.49 -10.72 1.67
N PHE A 66 10.58 -10.99 2.37
CA PHE A 66 10.92 -10.27 3.59
C PHE A 66 11.15 -8.78 3.32
N ARG A 67 11.89 -8.47 2.25
CA ARG A 67 12.15 -7.08 1.86
C ARG A 67 10.87 -6.35 1.49
N GLN A 68 10.00 -6.98 0.73
CA GLN A 68 8.71 -6.38 0.35
C GLN A 68 7.83 -6.14 1.57
N THR A 69 7.82 -7.08 2.51
CA THR A 69 7.04 -6.93 3.74
C THR A 69 7.50 -5.72 4.54
N ILE A 70 8.80 -5.51 4.66
CA ILE A 70 9.33 -4.34 5.37
C ILE A 70 8.86 -3.05 4.70
N VAL A 71 8.96 -2.97 3.38
CA VAL A 71 8.53 -1.79 2.62
C VAL A 71 7.04 -1.55 2.79
N GLN A 72 6.23 -2.61 2.76
CA GLN A 72 4.78 -2.52 2.96
C GLN A 72 4.43 -2.03 4.36
N MET A 73 5.16 -2.49 5.39
CA MET A 73 4.93 -2.04 6.76
C MET A 73 5.33 -0.59 6.95
N LEU A 74 6.42 -0.15 6.33
CA LEU A 74 6.80 1.26 6.36
C LEU A 74 5.75 2.14 5.67
N ALA A 75 5.19 1.66 4.57
CA ALA A 75 4.09 2.36 3.89
C ALA A 75 2.85 2.44 4.78
N ALA A 76 2.55 1.38 5.53
CA ALA A 76 1.42 1.35 6.45
C ALA A 76 1.56 2.39 7.55
N VAL A 77 2.74 2.47 8.16
CA VAL A 77 3.00 3.49 9.19
C VAL A 77 2.87 4.89 8.60
N SER A 78 3.42 5.10 7.41
CA SER A 78 3.33 6.39 6.72
C SER A 78 1.89 6.77 6.41
N ALA A 79 1.09 5.80 5.96
CA ALA A 79 -0.33 6.02 5.67
C ALA A 79 -1.10 6.38 6.94
N PHE A 80 -0.79 5.74 8.07
CA PHE A 80 -1.44 6.04 9.33
C PHE A 80 -1.11 7.46 9.80
N VAL A 81 0.15 7.87 9.71
CA VAL A 81 0.55 9.24 10.05
C VAL A 81 -0.18 10.25 9.17
N TYR A 82 -0.22 10.00 7.87
CA TYR A 82 -0.94 10.85 6.93
C TYR A 82 -2.43 10.94 7.29
N TYR A 83 -3.04 9.80 7.62
CA TYR A 83 -4.44 9.76 8.05
C TYR A 83 -4.68 10.65 9.28
N LYS A 84 -3.78 10.59 10.26
CA LYS A 84 -3.92 11.41 11.47
C LYS A 84 -3.84 12.90 11.16
N ILE A 85 -2.96 13.28 10.23
CA ILE A 85 -2.82 14.67 9.82
C ILE A 85 -4.10 15.14 9.12
N VAL A 86 -4.61 14.36 8.17
CA VAL A 86 -5.84 14.68 7.43
C VAL A 86 -7.02 14.78 8.38
N LYS A 87 -7.14 13.84 9.30
CA LYS A 87 -8.24 13.81 10.27
C LYS A 87 -8.21 15.03 11.19
N SER A 88 -7.03 15.42 11.64
CA SER A 88 -6.87 16.59 12.49
C SER A 88 -7.29 17.86 11.77
N ASN A 89 -6.83 18.03 10.51
CA ASN A 89 -7.19 19.19 9.70
C ASN A 89 -8.69 19.25 9.42
N ASN A 90 -9.29 18.11 9.10
CA ASN A 90 -10.72 18.02 8.83
C ASN A 90 -11.54 18.32 10.08
N LYS A 91 -11.09 17.88 11.26
CA LYS A 91 -11.77 18.21 12.51
C LYS A 91 -11.83 19.71 12.73
N GLN A 92 -10.76 20.42 12.42
CA GLN A 92 -10.75 21.89 12.54
C GLN A 92 -11.71 22.53 11.56
N LEU A 93 -11.79 22.01 10.34
CA LEU A 93 -12.70 22.52 9.32
C LEU A 93 -14.17 22.31 9.68
N TRP A 94 -14.51 21.18 10.31
CA TRP A 94 -15.88 20.80 10.61
C TRP A 94 -16.36 21.31 11.97
N ARG A 95 -15.46 21.84 12.77
CA ARG A 95 -15.81 22.40 14.08
C ARG A 95 -16.28 23.83 13.93
N ARG A 96 -17.56 24.01 13.95
CA ARG A 96 -18.13 25.35 13.82
C ARG A 96 -19.13 25.67 14.88
#